data_bd3745583904bdc84b074e248439d4b5
#
_entry.id   bd3745583904bdc84b074e248439d4b5
#
_cell.length_a   1.000
_cell.length_b   1.000
_cell.length_c   1.000
_cell.angle_alpha   90.00
_cell.angle_beta   90.00
_cell.angle_gamma   90.00
#
_symmetry.space_group_name_H-M   'P 1'
#
loop_
_entity.id
_entity.type
_entity.pdbx_description
1 polymer ?
#
loop_
_entity_poly.entity_id
_entity_poly.type
_entity_poly.pdbx_seq_one_letter_code
_entity_poly.pdbx_strand_id
1 'polypeptide(L)'
;MTQPRYLLDTDILVAIRRGRPAGVQTRFEQLLPGEAALSVISYGELLYGIEKQQMGPEPLRRLEELVSLIPVLPLSADAARIYGVIRADLANRGEIIGANDLWIAAHAQANDLVLVSNNEREFQAYRGPET
;
A
#
# COMPACT_ATOMS: atom_id res chain seq x y z
N MET A 1 -14.01 15.33 9.31
CA MET A 1 -12.73 14.69 9.04
C MET A 1 -12.82 13.83 7.80
N THR A 2 -11.78 13.88 6.97
CA THR A 2 -11.75 13.07 5.77
C THR A 2 -11.48 11.61 6.12
N GLN A 3 -12.31 10.71 5.59
CA GLN A 3 -12.11 9.28 5.77
C GLN A 3 -11.20 8.76 4.66
N PRO A 4 -10.32 7.81 4.95
CA PRO A 4 -9.51 7.20 3.90
C PRO A 4 -10.40 6.50 2.87
N ARG A 5 -10.06 6.68 1.61
CA ARG A 5 -10.72 6.02 0.49
C ARG A 5 -9.76 5.16 -0.30
N TYR A 6 -8.48 5.51 -0.27
CA TYR A 6 -7.46 4.86 -1.07
C TYR A 6 -6.36 4.31 -0.17
N LEU A 7 -5.91 3.10 -0.49
CA LEU A 7 -4.73 2.53 0.12
C LEU A 7 -3.64 2.49 -0.94
N LEU A 8 -2.54 3.18 -0.69
CA LEU A 8 -1.45 3.27 -1.66
C LEU A 8 -0.45 2.14 -1.40
N ASP A 9 -0.01 1.46 -2.47
CA ASP A 9 1.02 0.46 -2.29
C ASP A 9 2.40 1.12 -2.17
N THR A 10 3.40 0.32 -1.83
CA THR A 10 4.75 0.83 -1.58
C THR A 10 5.34 1.51 -2.83
N ASP A 11 5.12 0.92 -4.01
CA ASP A 11 5.68 1.47 -5.24
C ASP A 11 5.08 2.83 -5.59
N ILE A 12 3.79 3.01 -5.34
CA ILE A 12 3.14 4.30 -5.54
C ILE A 12 3.73 5.35 -4.60
N LEU A 13 3.98 4.97 -3.34
CA LEU A 13 4.58 5.88 -2.37
C LEU A 13 5.98 6.30 -2.79
N VAL A 14 6.77 5.37 -3.31
CA VAL A 14 8.09 5.67 -3.85
C VAL A 14 7.98 6.63 -5.04
N ALA A 15 7.01 6.39 -5.94
CA ALA A 15 6.78 7.25 -7.09
C ALA A 15 6.41 8.67 -6.68
N ILE A 16 5.55 8.81 -5.66
CA ILE A 16 5.18 10.12 -5.13
C ILE A 16 6.40 10.85 -4.59
N ARG A 17 7.23 10.16 -3.81
CA ARG A 17 8.44 10.75 -3.23
C ARG A 17 9.42 11.23 -4.30
N ARG A 18 9.53 10.48 -5.40
CA ARG A 18 10.45 10.81 -6.49
C ARG A 18 9.87 11.80 -7.49
N GLY A 19 8.56 12.03 -7.42
CA GLY A 19 7.88 12.87 -8.40
C GLY A 19 7.81 12.25 -9.78
N ARG A 20 7.89 10.93 -9.89
CA ARG A 20 7.88 10.20 -11.16
C ARG A 20 7.01 8.96 -11.06
N PRO A 21 6.21 8.68 -12.10
CA PRO A 21 5.93 9.59 -13.23
C PRO A 21 5.10 10.79 -12.79
N ALA A 22 5.17 11.86 -13.56
CA ALA A 22 4.52 13.14 -13.21
C ALA A 22 3.02 13.01 -12.96
N GLY A 23 2.35 12.10 -13.69
CA GLY A 23 0.92 11.89 -13.52
C GLY A 23 0.54 11.39 -12.14
N VAL A 24 1.40 10.59 -11.50
CA VAL A 24 1.16 10.09 -10.15
C VAL A 24 1.15 11.25 -9.17
N GLN A 25 2.12 12.13 -9.26
CA GLN A 25 2.20 13.28 -8.37
C GLN A 25 0.99 14.18 -8.52
N THR A 26 0.58 14.46 -9.78
CA THR A 26 -0.57 15.30 -10.05
C THR A 26 -1.84 14.75 -9.41
N ARG A 27 -2.06 13.44 -9.56
CA ARG A 27 -3.23 12.80 -8.97
C ARG A 27 -3.20 12.87 -7.45
N PHE A 28 -2.02 12.65 -6.87
CA PHE A 28 -1.88 12.70 -5.42
C PHE A 28 -2.20 14.09 -4.88
N GLU A 29 -1.75 15.14 -5.56
CA GLU A 29 -1.98 16.51 -5.13
C GLU A 29 -3.46 16.90 -5.16
N GLN A 30 -4.28 16.17 -5.93
CA GLN A 30 -5.71 16.43 -5.98
C GLN A 30 -6.47 15.82 -4.80
N LEU A 31 -5.82 14.96 -4.02
CA LEU A 31 -6.46 14.33 -2.87
C LEU A 31 -6.41 15.24 -1.65
N LEU A 32 -7.44 15.13 -0.81
CA LEU A 32 -7.46 15.82 0.46
C LEU A 32 -6.58 15.07 1.47
N PRO A 33 -5.97 15.77 2.43
CA PRO A 33 -5.22 15.10 3.50
C PRO A 33 -6.11 14.07 4.20
N GLY A 34 -5.59 12.85 4.38
CA GLY A 34 -6.32 11.76 5.00
C GLY A 34 -7.19 10.95 4.06
N GLU A 35 -7.36 11.38 2.81
CA GLU A 35 -8.11 10.63 1.81
C GLU A 35 -7.35 9.40 1.33
N ALA A 36 -6.04 9.50 1.28
CA ALA A 36 -5.16 8.36 0.99
C ALA A 36 -4.50 7.91 2.28
N ALA A 37 -4.27 6.61 2.40
CA ALA A 37 -3.62 6.02 3.55
C ALA A 37 -2.61 4.99 3.08
N LEU A 38 -1.73 4.55 3.98
CA LEU A 38 -0.83 3.47 3.68
C LEU A 38 -0.94 2.38 4.73
N SER A 39 -0.67 1.15 4.29
CA SER A 39 -0.67 0.00 5.18
C SER A 39 0.55 0.04 6.09
N VAL A 40 0.40 -0.45 7.32
CA VAL A 40 1.53 -0.67 8.21
C VAL A 40 2.58 -1.58 7.55
N ILE A 41 2.16 -2.44 6.63
CA ILE A 41 3.09 -3.28 5.86
C ILE A 41 3.99 -2.41 4.96
N SER A 42 3.40 -1.48 4.21
CA SER A 42 4.17 -0.56 3.38
C SER A 42 5.08 0.32 4.22
N TYR A 43 4.58 0.78 5.36
CA TYR A 43 5.37 1.59 6.27
C TYR A 43 6.62 0.84 6.73
N GLY A 44 6.45 -0.44 7.10
CA GLY A 44 7.58 -1.28 7.48
C GLY A 44 8.58 -1.48 6.36
N GLU A 45 8.11 -1.65 5.12
CA GLU A 45 9.00 -1.77 3.97
C GLU A 45 9.83 -0.50 3.74
N LEU A 46 9.18 0.65 3.88
CA LEU A 46 9.87 1.93 3.72
C LEU A 46 10.89 2.16 4.82
N LEU A 47 10.54 1.82 6.06
CA LEU A 47 11.47 1.94 7.19
C LEU A 47 12.67 1.00 7.01
N TYR A 48 12.42 -0.22 6.54
CA TYR A 48 13.50 -1.17 6.27
C TYR A 48 14.46 -0.59 5.22
N GLY A 49 13.92 -0.01 4.14
CA GLY A 49 14.77 0.59 3.12
C GLY A 49 15.64 1.71 3.65
N ILE A 50 15.08 2.53 4.53
CA ILE A 50 15.84 3.62 5.17
C ILE A 50 16.94 3.08 6.05
N GLU A 51 16.64 2.10 6.89
CA GLU A 51 17.64 1.50 7.79
C GLU A 51 18.77 0.83 7.01
N LYS A 52 18.41 0.13 5.93
CA LYS A 52 19.39 -0.59 5.13
C LYS A 52 20.39 0.34 4.46
N GLN A 53 19.96 1.50 4.00
CA GLN A 53 20.80 2.41 3.25
C GLN A 53 21.68 3.30 4.13
N GLN A 54 21.29 3.52 5.37
CA GLN A 54 22.06 4.31 6.33
C GLN A 54 22.52 5.67 5.79
N MET A 55 21.59 6.41 5.19
CA MET A 55 21.88 7.69 4.57
C MET A 55 21.62 8.89 5.49
N GLY A 56 21.78 8.70 6.79
CA GLY A 56 21.56 9.77 7.77
C GLY A 56 20.08 9.98 8.09
N PRO A 57 19.73 11.08 8.79
CA PRO A 57 18.37 11.28 9.30
C PRO A 57 17.37 11.82 8.28
N GLU A 58 17.83 12.31 7.14
CA GLU A 58 16.95 12.98 6.19
C GLU A 58 15.86 12.09 5.60
N PRO A 59 16.16 10.83 5.18
CA PRO A 59 15.10 9.99 4.62
C PRO A 59 13.99 9.69 5.62
N LEU A 60 14.32 9.47 6.89
CA LEU A 60 13.29 9.23 7.91
C LEU A 60 12.43 10.48 8.12
N ARG A 61 13.06 11.65 8.15
CA ARG A 61 12.34 12.91 8.29
C ARG A 61 11.33 13.10 7.16
N ARG A 62 11.74 12.77 5.92
CA ARG A 62 10.84 12.87 4.76
C ARG A 62 9.69 11.89 4.86
N LEU A 63 9.96 10.69 5.36
CA LEU A 63 8.90 9.71 5.53
C LEU A 63 7.91 10.16 6.60
N GLU A 64 8.39 10.74 7.69
CA GLU A 64 7.52 11.28 8.73
C GLU A 64 6.64 12.40 8.21
N GLU A 65 7.18 13.26 7.35
CA GLU A 65 6.37 14.29 6.70
C GLU A 65 5.29 13.68 5.83
N LEU A 66 5.63 12.63 5.09
CA LEU A 66 4.66 11.96 4.22
C LEU A 66 3.52 11.34 5.02
N VAL A 67 3.83 10.67 6.13
CA VAL A 67 2.79 10.02 6.93
C VAL A 67 1.93 11.01 7.71
N SER A 68 2.36 12.26 7.81
CA SER A 68 1.49 13.29 8.37
C SER A 68 0.31 13.60 7.45
N LEU A 69 0.47 13.33 6.15
CA LEU A 69 -0.57 13.53 5.14
C LEU A 69 -1.25 12.23 4.74
N ILE A 70 -0.53 11.12 4.82
CA ILE A 70 -1.01 9.80 4.44
C ILE A 70 -0.90 8.91 5.68
N PRO A 71 -1.97 8.80 6.48
CA PRO A 71 -1.88 8.07 7.74
C PRO A 71 -1.59 6.59 7.55
N VAL A 72 -0.85 6.03 8.50
CA VAL A 72 -0.56 4.60 8.54
C VAL A 72 -1.73 3.88 9.21
N LEU A 73 -2.28 2.88 8.53
CA LEU A 73 -3.39 2.09 9.06
C LEU A 73 -2.88 0.75 9.57
N PRO A 74 -3.31 0.34 10.77
CA PRO A 74 -2.92 -0.97 11.30
C PRO A 74 -3.69 -2.09 10.62
N LEU A 75 -3.11 -3.30 10.65
CA LEU A 75 -3.81 -4.49 10.17
C LEU A 75 -4.80 -4.97 11.21
N SER A 76 -5.97 -5.40 10.74
CA SER A 76 -7.01 -5.96 11.60
C SER A 76 -7.04 -7.48 11.48
N ALA A 77 -7.80 -8.11 12.37
CA ALA A 77 -8.04 -9.55 12.26
C ALA A 77 -8.81 -9.90 10.97
N ASP A 78 -9.66 -8.98 10.50
CA ASP A 78 -10.36 -9.18 9.23
C ASP A 78 -9.39 -9.25 8.07
N ALA A 79 -8.35 -8.41 8.07
CA ALA A 79 -7.32 -8.48 7.03
C ALA A 79 -6.62 -9.84 7.04
N ALA A 80 -6.37 -10.40 8.22
CA ALA A 80 -5.75 -11.73 8.32
C ALA A 80 -6.65 -12.81 7.74
N ARG A 81 -7.95 -12.75 8.01
CA ARG A 81 -8.90 -13.73 7.45
C ARG A 81 -8.94 -13.65 5.93
N ILE A 82 -8.98 -12.44 5.40
CA ILE A 82 -9.00 -12.23 3.95
C ILE A 82 -7.69 -12.70 3.32
N TYR A 83 -6.57 -12.39 3.97
CA TYR A 83 -5.25 -12.87 3.53
C TYR A 83 -5.24 -14.38 3.39
N GLY A 84 -5.75 -15.09 4.38
CA GLY A 84 -5.78 -16.55 4.34
C GLY A 84 -6.59 -17.08 3.17
N VAL A 85 -7.77 -16.49 2.93
CA VAL A 85 -8.64 -16.91 1.82
C VAL A 85 -7.98 -16.65 0.48
N ILE A 86 -7.43 -15.46 0.27
CA ILE A 86 -6.82 -15.10 -1.01
C ILE A 86 -5.59 -15.96 -1.27
N ARG A 87 -4.76 -16.15 -0.26
CA ARG A 87 -3.53 -16.93 -0.43
C ARG A 87 -3.83 -18.37 -0.76
N ALA A 88 -4.83 -18.97 -0.13
CA ALA A 88 -5.22 -20.33 -0.43
C ALA A 88 -5.75 -20.46 -1.85
N ASP A 89 -6.56 -19.50 -2.30
CA ASP A 89 -7.08 -19.50 -3.65
C ASP A 89 -5.97 -19.38 -4.69
N LEU A 90 -5.01 -18.47 -4.46
CA LEU A 90 -3.88 -18.32 -5.39
C LEU A 90 -3.01 -19.56 -5.43
N ALA A 91 -2.74 -20.18 -4.28
CA ALA A 91 -1.96 -21.39 -4.22
C ALA A 91 -2.65 -22.51 -5.00
N ASN A 92 -3.97 -22.63 -4.88
CA ASN A 92 -4.73 -23.64 -5.60
C ASN A 92 -4.72 -23.44 -7.11
N ARG A 93 -4.59 -22.17 -7.54
CA ARG A 93 -4.49 -21.85 -8.97
C ARG A 93 -3.07 -21.88 -9.49
N GLY A 94 -2.08 -22.18 -8.63
CA GLY A 94 -0.68 -22.19 -9.01
C GLY A 94 -0.07 -20.83 -9.24
N GLU A 95 -0.70 -19.78 -8.71
CA GLU A 95 -0.20 -18.42 -8.83
C GLU A 95 0.59 -18.03 -7.62
N ILE A 96 1.70 -17.32 -7.83
CA ILE A 96 2.59 -16.88 -6.77
C ILE A 96 2.63 -15.35 -6.76
N ILE A 97 2.37 -14.75 -5.59
CA ILE A 97 2.43 -13.31 -5.40
C ILE A 97 3.21 -13.04 -4.13
N GLY A 98 3.97 -11.95 -4.12
CA GLY A 98 4.76 -11.58 -2.96
C GLY A 98 3.92 -11.43 -1.71
N ALA A 99 4.43 -11.90 -0.57
CA ALA A 99 3.68 -11.91 0.69
C ALA A 99 3.23 -10.51 1.10
N ASN A 100 4.08 -9.51 0.94
CA ASN A 100 3.72 -8.15 1.35
C ASN A 100 2.62 -7.56 0.46
N ASP A 101 2.70 -7.81 -0.85
CA ASP A 101 1.65 -7.35 -1.76
C ASP A 101 0.32 -8.01 -1.43
N LEU A 102 0.36 -9.29 -1.05
CA LEU A 102 -0.83 -10.02 -0.65
C LEU A 102 -1.44 -9.41 0.61
N TRP A 103 -0.61 -9.09 1.60
CA TRP A 103 -1.08 -8.42 2.82
C TRP A 103 -1.71 -7.07 2.54
N ILE A 104 -1.10 -6.29 1.64
CA ILE A 104 -1.60 -4.97 1.28
C ILE A 104 -2.97 -5.09 0.60
N ALA A 105 -3.13 -6.06 -0.30
CA ALA A 105 -4.41 -6.30 -0.96
C ALA A 105 -5.48 -6.71 0.05
N ALA A 106 -5.15 -7.60 0.98
CA ALA A 106 -6.09 -8.02 2.02
C ALA A 106 -6.46 -6.85 2.93
N HIS A 107 -5.49 -6.00 3.22
CA HIS A 107 -5.71 -4.81 4.06
C HIS A 107 -6.72 -3.86 3.39
N ALA A 108 -6.52 -3.60 2.10
CA ALA A 108 -7.43 -2.73 1.36
C ALA A 108 -8.85 -3.29 1.37
N GLN A 109 -8.98 -4.59 1.13
CA GLN A 109 -10.29 -5.22 1.10
C GLN A 109 -10.96 -5.20 2.48
N ALA A 110 -10.21 -5.46 3.54
CA ALA A 110 -10.75 -5.47 4.89
C ALA A 110 -11.28 -4.10 5.32
N ASN A 111 -10.64 -3.03 4.85
CA ASN A 111 -11.01 -1.67 5.22
C ASN A 111 -11.88 -0.99 4.15
N ASP A 112 -12.29 -1.74 3.14
CA ASP A 112 -13.13 -1.23 2.05
C ASP A 112 -12.49 -0.05 1.35
N LEU A 113 -11.20 -0.17 1.06
CA LEU A 113 -10.42 0.87 0.40
C LEU A 113 -10.07 0.46 -1.02
N VAL A 114 -9.93 1.45 -1.89
CA VAL A 114 -9.45 1.23 -3.26
C VAL A 114 -7.93 1.14 -3.22
N LEU A 115 -7.39 0.01 -3.66
CA LEU A 115 -5.94 -0.16 -3.74
C LEU A 115 -5.40 0.56 -4.97
N VAL A 116 -4.43 1.43 -4.77
CA VAL A 116 -3.77 2.16 -5.85
C VAL A 116 -2.36 1.60 -6.02
N SER A 117 -2.06 1.08 -7.21
CA SER A 117 -0.81 0.37 -7.45
C SER A 117 -0.34 0.56 -8.88
N ASN A 118 0.99 0.59 -9.06
CA ASN A 118 1.61 0.47 -10.38
C ASN A 118 1.77 -0.99 -10.79
N ASN A 119 1.52 -1.92 -9.87
CA ASN A 119 1.71 -3.35 -10.11
C ASN A 119 0.38 -4.02 -10.41
N GLU A 120 -0.33 -3.50 -11.42
CA GLU A 120 -1.69 -3.96 -11.75
C GLU A 120 -1.75 -5.45 -12.09
N ARG A 121 -0.76 -5.95 -12.81
CA ARG A 121 -0.77 -7.36 -13.23
C ARG A 121 -0.82 -8.29 -12.02
N GLU A 122 -0.03 -7.98 -11.00
CA GLU A 122 0.01 -8.80 -9.80
C GLU A 122 -1.29 -8.67 -9.01
N PHE A 123 -1.77 -7.43 -8.81
CA PHE A 123 -2.97 -7.20 -8.03
C PHE A 123 -4.26 -7.63 -8.71
N GLN A 124 -4.28 -7.72 -10.03
CA GLN A 124 -5.46 -8.25 -10.73
C GLN A 124 -5.76 -9.69 -10.33
N ALA A 125 -4.75 -10.47 -10.00
CA ALA A 125 -4.94 -11.85 -9.57
C ALA A 125 -5.74 -11.96 -8.27
N TYR A 126 -5.76 -10.89 -7.47
CA TYR A 126 -6.47 -10.87 -6.19
C TYR A 126 -7.95 -10.56 -6.29
N ARG A 127 -8.42 -10.13 -7.43
CA ARG A 127 -9.81 -9.69 -7.53
C ARG A 127 -10.80 -10.83 -7.32
N GLY A 128 -10.37 -12.05 -7.64
CA GLY A 128 -11.21 -13.19 -7.43
C GLY A 128 -12.43 -13.22 -8.32
N PRO A 129 -13.36 -14.14 -8.05
CA PRO A 129 -14.50 -14.36 -8.95
C PRO A 129 -15.61 -13.33 -8.87
N GLU A 130 -15.62 -12.51 -7.86
CA GLU A 130 -16.72 -11.57 -7.65
C GLU A 130 -16.58 -10.26 -8.41
N THR A 131 -15.45 -10.05 -9.00
CA THR A 131 -15.16 -8.78 -9.68
C THR A 131 -15.75 -8.69 -11.06
#